data_dc750abff10ac029081ab4a043dce6db
#
_entry.id   dc750abff10ac029081ab4a043dce6db
#
_cell.length_a   1.000
_cell.length_b   1.000
_cell.length_c   1.000
_cell.angle_alpha   90.00
_cell.angle_beta   90.00
_cell.angle_gamma   90.00
#
_symmetry.space_group_name_H-M   'P 1'
#
loop_
_entity.id
_entity.type
_entity.pdbx_description
1 polymer ?
#
loop_
_entity_poly.entity_id
_entity_poly.type
_entity_poly.pdbx_seq_one_letter_code
_entity_poly.pdbx_strand_id
1 'polypeptide(L)'
;MAIGNYVTSTMGMHAQAHALEQISSNIANVNTVGYKKVNARFETQMSVYNEIGTDSHSFTAGNVDRRMVDIAGVLSTTNSVYDLGISGRGFFVVQGNNNTYYTRAGDFQATAVTPAGYKPQQITYYKPANGSGVITQSKPASYFVNASGYYVMGWNYNADSEAFSSSLEPVVISPNEYTPGHLTTTMSFKGNIPADATESQLLKFGVYDGDYTMHNMTMRWTKTDNTNTWNVEIGLDGGANVTSGTIEVQFDENARMIKPAAATTIAVDWGNGKAGNISLDLSHFTQYATHLQGSVLNQDGKGFGSLVSTAWDSKGVLNAVYSNGASIPVCKVAVAQVQIPNMMEAVSGNMFEYSENAGNLEVVDLQATRTETTVEGGKLENSNVSLEEEFTNMVTTQRAYSSSVNAFTTVNEMVQEAISILT
;
A
#
# COMPACT_ATOMS: atom_id res chain seq x y z
N MET A 1 -36.44 -41.20 31.34
CA MET A 1 -36.94 -39.85 30.93
C MET A 1 -36.38 -38.72 31.75
N ALA A 2 -36.33 -38.78 33.09
CA ALA A 2 -35.77 -37.68 33.91
C ALA A 2 -34.29 -37.35 33.62
N ILE A 3 -33.46 -38.36 33.41
CA ILE A 3 -32.00 -38.16 33.10
C ILE A 3 -31.81 -37.51 31.75
N GLY A 4 -32.60 -37.85 30.74
CA GLY A 4 -32.52 -37.20 29.40
C GLY A 4 -32.85 -35.72 29.46
N ASN A 5 -33.90 -35.33 30.21
CA ASN A 5 -34.27 -33.93 30.40
C ASN A 5 -33.22 -33.15 31.22
N TYR A 6 -32.56 -33.79 32.16
CA TYR A 6 -31.46 -33.20 32.93
C TYR A 6 -30.24 -32.83 32.02
N VAL A 7 -29.81 -33.79 31.18
CA VAL A 7 -28.74 -33.59 30.22
C VAL A 7 -29.08 -32.49 29.22
N THR A 8 -30.29 -32.51 28.67
CA THR A 8 -30.73 -31.48 27.69
C THR A 8 -30.75 -30.08 28.30
N SER A 9 -31.24 -29.91 29.55
CA SER A 9 -31.26 -28.61 30.24
C SER A 9 -29.85 -28.12 30.56
N THR A 10 -28.96 -28.99 31.00
CA THR A 10 -27.57 -28.66 31.30
C THR A 10 -26.81 -28.25 30.06
N MET A 11 -26.94 -29.00 28.96
CA MET A 11 -26.33 -28.66 27.67
C MET A 11 -26.87 -27.36 27.10
N GLY A 12 -28.18 -27.11 27.25
CA GLY A 12 -28.78 -25.82 26.89
C GLY A 12 -28.21 -24.64 27.68
N MET A 13 -28.02 -24.78 28.98
CA MET A 13 -27.33 -23.76 29.80
C MET A 13 -25.90 -23.51 29.34
N HIS A 14 -25.11 -24.57 29.11
CA HIS A 14 -23.74 -24.44 28.62
C HIS A 14 -23.70 -23.74 27.25
N ALA A 15 -24.59 -24.10 26.35
CA ALA A 15 -24.65 -23.51 25.04
C ALA A 15 -24.99 -22.00 25.10
N GLN A 16 -25.94 -21.60 25.96
CA GLN A 16 -26.26 -20.18 26.15
C GLN A 16 -25.16 -19.42 26.88
N ALA A 17 -24.48 -20.03 27.87
CA ALA A 17 -23.35 -19.43 28.55
C ALA A 17 -22.19 -19.14 27.57
N HIS A 18 -21.86 -20.10 26.71
CA HIS A 18 -20.86 -19.93 25.66
C HIS A 18 -21.23 -18.80 24.67
N ALA A 19 -22.50 -18.74 24.26
CA ALA A 19 -22.97 -17.64 23.41
C ALA A 19 -22.82 -16.27 24.09
N LEU A 20 -23.11 -16.16 25.41
CA LEU A 20 -22.89 -14.95 26.20
C LEU A 20 -21.41 -14.55 26.27
N GLU A 21 -20.52 -15.52 26.40
CA GLU A 21 -19.08 -15.31 26.37
C GLU A 21 -18.62 -14.69 25.07
N GLN A 22 -19.06 -15.23 23.91
CA GLN A 22 -18.74 -14.69 22.60
C GLN A 22 -19.31 -13.29 22.39
N ILE A 23 -20.56 -13.03 22.80
CA ILE A 23 -21.16 -11.70 22.75
C ILE A 23 -20.36 -10.70 23.61
N SER A 24 -19.98 -11.07 24.81
CA SER A 24 -19.15 -10.23 25.69
C SER A 24 -17.78 -9.94 25.08
N SER A 25 -17.15 -10.93 24.45
CA SER A 25 -15.89 -10.79 23.73
C SER A 25 -16.05 -9.82 22.54
N ASN A 26 -17.12 -9.93 21.77
CA ASN A 26 -17.42 -9.00 20.67
C ASN A 26 -17.57 -7.56 21.17
N ILE A 27 -18.34 -7.34 22.24
CA ILE A 27 -18.54 -6.00 22.84
C ILE A 27 -17.21 -5.42 23.33
N ALA A 28 -16.39 -6.21 24.01
CA ALA A 28 -15.09 -5.78 24.51
C ALA A 28 -14.15 -5.32 23.38
N ASN A 29 -14.28 -5.91 22.19
CA ASN A 29 -13.41 -5.67 21.04
C ASN A 29 -14.06 -4.78 19.95
N VAL A 30 -15.11 -4.05 20.26
CA VAL A 30 -15.78 -3.16 19.28
C VAL A 30 -14.88 -2.04 18.77
N ASN A 31 -13.94 -1.55 19.58
CA ASN A 31 -12.98 -0.52 19.23
C ASN A 31 -11.61 -1.08 18.82
N THR A 32 -11.47 -2.40 18.72
CA THR A 32 -10.21 -3.04 18.38
C THR A 32 -10.06 -3.07 16.86
N VAL A 33 -8.95 -2.50 16.34
CA VAL A 33 -8.67 -2.43 14.90
C VAL A 33 -8.60 -3.83 14.29
N GLY A 34 -9.31 -4.02 13.17
CA GLY A 34 -9.29 -5.28 12.43
C GLY A 34 -9.94 -6.47 13.12
N TYR A 35 -10.61 -6.26 14.26
CA TYR A 35 -11.31 -7.34 14.95
C TYR A 35 -12.48 -7.88 14.12
N LYS A 36 -12.65 -9.20 14.15
CA LYS A 36 -13.72 -9.91 13.44
C LYS A 36 -14.65 -10.61 14.41
N LYS A 37 -15.93 -10.24 14.34
CA LYS A 37 -17.03 -10.77 15.15
C LYS A 37 -17.04 -12.31 15.14
N VAL A 38 -17.25 -12.90 16.30
CA VAL A 38 -17.48 -14.33 16.47
C VAL A 38 -18.94 -14.58 16.81
N ASN A 39 -19.60 -15.41 16.03
CA ASN A 39 -20.98 -15.84 16.27
C ASN A 39 -20.99 -17.29 16.77
N ALA A 40 -21.51 -17.53 17.96
CA ALA A 40 -21.86 -18.87 18.42
C ALA A 40 -23.10 -19.37 17.68
N ARG A 41 -22.96 -20.40 16.84
CA ARG A 41 -24.08 -21.06 16.17
C ARG A 41 -24.50 -22.27 16.98
N PHE A 42 -25.80 -22.39 17.18
CA PHE A 42 -26.38 -23.56 17.83
C PHE A 42 -26.56 -24.68 16.81
N GLU A 43 -26.06 -25.86 17.16
CA GLU A 43 -26.22 -27.07 16.38
C GLU A 43 -26.93 -28.13 17.22
N THR A 44 -27.80 -28.91 16.57
CA THR A 44 -28.45 -30.02 17.24
C THR A 44 -27.50 -31.22 17.33
N GLN A 45 -27.13 -31.61 18.54
CA GLN A 45 -26.36 -32.81 18.79
C GLN A 45 -27.28 -33.93 19.21
N MET A 46 -27.18 -35.07 18.55
CA MET A 46 -27.94 -36.29 18.90
C MET A 46 -27.11 -37.10 19.92
N SER A 47 -27.67 -37.24 21.11
CA SER A 47 -27.14 -38.17 22.11
C SER A 47 -27.91 -39.48 22.03
N VAL A 48 -27.21 -40.57 21.75
CA VAL A 48 -27.76 -41.90 21.76
C VAL A 48 -27.57 -42.48 23.15
N TYR A 49 -28.65 -42.66 23.89
CA TYR A 49 -28.61 -43.32 25.19
C TYR A 49 -29.12 -44.73 25.00
N ASN A 50 -28.25 -45.74 25.13
CA ASN A 50 -28.61 -47.16 25.12
C ASN A 50 -29.15 -47.58 26.49
N GLU A 51 -30.46 -47.52 26.68
CA GLU A 51 -31.13 -48.26 27.76
C GLU A 51 -31.58 -49.60 27.18
N ILE A 52 -31.40 -50.67 27.96
CA ILE A 52 -31.71 -52.06 27.54
C ILE A 52 -33.15 -52.13 27.02
N GLY A 53 -33.31 -52.14 25.70
CA GLY A 53 -34.59 -52.41 25.02
C GLY A 53 -35.31 -51.26 24.36
N THR A 54 -34.86 -50.01 24.42
CA THR A 54 -35.45 -48.87 23.68
C THR A 54 -34.40 -47.90 23.23
N ASP A 55 -34.30 -47.68 21.93
CA ASP A 55 -33.47 -46.58 21.34
C ASP A 55 -34.14 -45.25 21.68
N SER A 56 -33.74 -44.63 22.81
CA SER A 56 -34.19 -43.25 23.10
C SER A 56 -33.15 -42.26 22.61
N HIS A 57 -33.53 -41.46 21.60
CA HIS A 57 -32.70 -40.40 21.08
C HIS A 57 -33.04 -39.11 21.82
N SER A 58 -32.02 -38.46 22.41
CA SER A 58 -32.14 -37.13 23.00
C SER A 58 -31.42 -36.17 22.11
N PHE A 59 -32.07 -35.09 21.74
CA PHE A 59 -31.47 -33.98 20.98
C PHE A 59 -31.05 -32.89 21.95
N THR A 60 -29.79 -32.56 21.95
CA THR A 60 -29.18 -31.50 22.77
C THR A 60 -28.68 -30.38 21.88
N ALA A 61 -28.51 -29.19 22.43
CA ALA A 61 -27.89 -28.07 21.74
C ALA A 61 -26.36 -28.03 22.02
N GLY A 62 -25.58 -28.01 20.97
CA GLY A 62 -24.16 -27.72 21.01
C GLY A 62 -23.86 -26.37 20.35
N ASN A 63 -22.67 -25.83 20.54
CA ASN A 63 -22.24 -24.60 19.87
C ASN A 63 -21.04 -24.87 18.97
N VAL A 64 -21.05 -24.18 17.82
CA VAL A 64 -19.91 -24.06 16.91
C VAL A 64 -19.65 -22.57 16.68
N ASP A 65 -18.45 -22.14 16.98
CA ASP A 65 -18.04 -20.76 16.77
C ASP A 65 -17.75 -20.51 15.29
N ARG A 66 -18.37 -19.50 14.75
CA ARG A 66 -18.09 -19.01 13.41
C ARG A 66 -17.58 -17.58 13.47
N ARG A 67 -16.31 -17.39 13.10
CA ARG A 67 -15.74 -16.07 12.94
C ARG A 67 -16.13 -15.48 11.59
N MET A 68 -16.62 -14.24 11.58
CA MET A 68 -17.09 -13.55 10.38
C MET A 68 -15.93 -12.74 9.75
N VAL A 69 -14.92 -13.45 9.27
CA VAL A 69 -13.71 -12.85 8.69
C VAL A 69 -13.97 -12.31 7.28
N ASP A 70 -14.93 -12.91 6.58
CA ASP A 70 -15.38 -12.53 5.25
C ASP A 70 -16.12 -11.18 5.21
N ILE A 71 -16.59 -10.69 6.36
CA ILE A 71 -17.27 -9.40 6.47
C ILE A 71 -16.24 -8.32 6.83
N ALA A 72 -16.09 -7.34 5.92
CA ALA A 72 -15.23 -6.19 6.17
C ALA A 72 -15.84 -5.24 7.20
N GLY A 73 -14.99 -4.63 8.02
CA GLY A 73 -15.37 -3.48 8.86
C GLY A 73 -15.35 -2.18 8.05
N VAL A 74 -15.79 -1.09 8.66
CA VAL A 74 -15.77 0.24 8.05
C VAL A 74 -14.35 0.81 8.14
N LEU A 75 -13.85 1.37 7.04
CA LEU A 75 -12.57 2.07 7.02
C LEU A 75 -12.73 3.48 7.62
N SER A 76 -11.97 3.79 8.66
CA SER A 76 -11.90 5.11 9.30
C SER A 76 -10.57 5.79 8.98
N THR A 77 -10.61 7.10 8.71
CA THR A 77 -9.40 7.89 8.43
C THR A 77 -8.63 8.16 9.71
N THR A 78 -7.31 8.07 9.62
CA THR A 78 -6.36 8.40 10.70
C THR A 78 -5.36 9.45 10.25
N ASN A 79 -4.58 10.00 11.19
CA ASN A 79 -3.54 10.98 10.90
C ASN A 79 -2.15 10.35 10.70
N SER A 80 -2.02 9.03 10.82
CA SER A 80 -0.77 8.32 10.65
C SER A 80 -0.58 7.88 9.20
N VAL A 81 0.55 8.20 8.60
CA VAL A 81 0.92 7.72 7.25
C VAL A 81 1.19 6.21 7.25
N TYR A 82 1.47 5.64 8.41
CA TYR A 82 1.80 4.21 8.54
C TYR A 82 0.57 3.32 8.71
N ASP A 83 -0.59 3.92 8.96
CA ASP A 83 -1.83 3.17 9.05
C ASP A 83 -2.33 2.76 7.66
N LEU A 84 -2.70 1.51 7.51
CA LEU A 84 -3.14 0.93 6.25
C LEU A 84 -4.47 0.20 6.42
N GLY A 85 -5.40 0.45 5.53
CA GLY A 85 -6.66 -0.30 5.44
C GLY A 85 -6.75 -1.08 4.14
N ILE A 86 -7.30 -2.30 4.19
CA ILE A 86 -7.63 -3.07 2.98
C ILE A 86 -9.10 -2.86 2.64
N SER A 87 -9.36 -2.31 1.46
CA SER A 87 -10.69 -2.28 0.86
C SER A 87 -10.85 -3.49 -0.05
N GLY A 88 -11.81 -4.36 0.25
CA GLY A 88 -11.98 -5.63 -0.45
C GLY A 88 -11.52 -6.84 0.36
N ARG A 89 -11.16 -7.92 -0.34
CA ARG A 89 -10.77 -9.21 0.26
C ARG A 89 -9.25 -9.33 0.37
N GLY A 90 -8.75 -9.90 1.49
CA GLY A 90 -7.33 -10.18 1.68
C GLY A 90 -6.86 -9.82 3.09
N PHE A 91 -5.57 -10.02 3.37
CA PHE A 91 -4.94 -9.81 4.66
C PHE A 91 -3.54 -9.28 4.43
N PHE A 92 -3.05 -8.44 5.31
CA PHE A 92 -1.63 -8.15 5.38
C PHE A 92 -0.87 -9.39 5.83
N VAL A 93 0.27 -9.62 5.23
CA VAL A 93 1.17 -10.72 5.59
C VAL A 93 2.17 -10.21 6.61
N VAL A 94 2.22 -10.85 7.77
CA VAL A 94 3.18 -10.51 8.82
C VAL A 94 3.98 -11.74 9.24
N GLN A 95 5.24 -11.55 9.59
CA GLN A 95 6.14 -12.62 9.99
C GLN A 95 6.73 -12.34 11.37
N GLY A 96 6.74 -13.36 12.21
CA GLY A 96 7.41 -13.32 13.52
C GLY A 96 7.68 -14.74 14.03
N ASN A 97 8.74 -14.90 14.80
CA ASN A 97 9.15 -16.20 15.35
C ASN A 97 9.26 -17.32 14.29
N ASN A 98 9.69 -16.98 13.10
CA ASN A 98 9.83 -17.88 11.95
C ASN A 98 8.51 -18.40 11.36
N ASN A 99 7.35 -17.89 11.81
CA ASN A 99 6.03 -18.22 11.31
C ASN A 99 5.40 -17.04 10.57
N THR A 100 4.56 -17.34 9.60
CA THR A 100 3.81 -16.32 8.83
C THR A 100 2.38 -16.27 9.34
N TYR A 101 1.90 -15.07 9.62
CA TYR A 101 0.55 -14.78 10.06
C TYR A 101 -0.12 -13.77 9.14
N TYR A 102 -1.42 -13.68 9.23
CA TYR A 102 -2.27 -12.85 8.39
C TYR A 102 -3.12 -11.94 9.26
N THR A 103 -3.21 -10.66 8.93
CA THR A 103 -3.99 -9.72 9.76
C THR A 103 -4.76 -8.72 8.91
N ARG A 104 -5.89 -8.24 9.45
CA ARG A 104 -6.64 -7.09 8.95
C ARG A 104 -6.30 -5.80 9.71
N ALA A 105 -5.67 -5.94 10.88
CA ALA A 105 -5.19 -4.80 11.64
C ALA A 105 -4.02 -4.15 10.89
N GLY A 106 -4.17 -2.90 10.55
CA GLY A 106 -3.18 -2.14 9.78
C GLY A 106 -2.56 -0.99 10.57
N ASP A 107 -2.63 -1.03 11.89
CA ASP A 107 -2.00 -0.09 12.83
C ASP A 107 -0.50 -0.36 12.97
N PHE A 108 0.22 -0.05 11.91
CA PHE A 108 1.65 -0.38 11.82
C PHE A 108 2.53 0.75 12.38
N GLN A 109 3.75 0.36 12.76
CA GLN A 109 4.75 1.26 13.32
C GLN A 109 6.13 1.01 12.70
N ALA A 110 6.97 2.05 12.72
CA ALA A 110 8.35 1.95 12.29
C ALA A 110 9.25 1.46 13.45
N THR A 111 10.12 0.49 13.19
CA THR A 111 11.15 0.04 14.13
C THR A 111 12.50 -0.06 13.46
N ALA A 112 13.58 0.29 14.18
CA ALA A 112 14.95 0.10 13.71
C ALA A 112 15.53 -1.29 14.08
N VAL A 113 14.74 -2.15 14.72
CA VAL A 113 15.18 -3.50 15.10
C VAL A 113 15.16 -4.40 13.86
N THR A 114 16.28 -5.05 13.59
CA THR A 114 16.39 -6.00 12.47
C THR A 114 15.65 -7.30 12.79
N PRO A 115 14.81 -7.82 11.86
CA PRO A 115 14.14 -9.09 12.05
C PRO A 115 15.12 -10.24 12.26
N ALA A 116 14.76 -11.20 13.11
CA ALA A 116 15.56 -12.41 13.32
C ALA A 116 15.71 -13.19 11.99
N GLY A 117 16.93 -13.63 11.70
CA GLY A 117 17.26 -14.33 10.45
C GLY A 117 17.60 -13.41 9.26
N TYR A 118 17.42 -12.11 9.39
CA TYR A 118 17.81 -11.14 8.36
C TYR A 118 19.08 -10.40 8.76
N LYS A 119 19.89 -10.01 7.76
CA LYS A 119 21.06 -9.16 8.01
C LYS A 119 20.60 -7.71 8.20
N PRO A 120 21.23 -6.94 9.12
CA PRO A 120 20.97 -5.52 9.23
C PRO A 120 21.17 -4.83 7.86
N GLN A 121 20.11 -4.24 7.35
CA GLN A 121 20.19 -3.49 6.11
C GLN A 121 20.66 -2.05 6.40
N GLN A 122 21.56 -1.57 5.57
CA GLN A 122 22.01 -0.18 5.56
C GLN A 122 21.40 0.50 4.36
N ILE A 123 20.71 1.60 4.58
CA ILE A 123 20.21 2.43 3.50
C ILE A 123 21.26 3.47 3.18
N THR A 124 21.74 3.43 1.96
CA THR A 124 22.62 4.45 1.42
C THR A 124 21.77 5.62 0.92
N TYR A 125 22.00 6.80 1.43
CA TYR A 125 21.30 7.99 0.99
C TYR A 125 22.27 9.07 0.54
N TYR A 126 21.80 9.86 -0.39
CA TYR A 126 22.57 10.95 -0.98
C TYR A 126 22.30 12.25 -0.20
N LYS A 127 23.34 13.04 0.04
CA LYS A 127 23.24 14.34 0.69
C LYS A 127 24.04 15.35 -0.13
N PRO A 128 23.51 16.58 -0.35
CA PRO A 128 24.30 17.62 -0.99
C PRO A 128 25.57 17.91 -0.17
N ALA A 129 26.71 17.95 -0.84
CA ALA A 129 27.93 18.42 -0.22
C ALA A 129 27.91 19.97 -0.08
N ASN A 130 28.60 20.50 0.93
CA ASN A 130 28.79 21.93 1.00
C ASN A 130 29.76 22.37 -0.13
N GLY A 131 29.20 22.81 -1.27
CA GLY A 131 29.92 23.16 -2.47
C GLY A 131 29.31 22.50 -3.71
N SER A 132 30.01 21.59 -4.31
CA SER A 132 29.52 20.81 -5.47
C SER A 132 29.65 19.33 -5.19
N GLY A 133 28.65 18.54 -5.64
CA GLY A 133 28.65 17.09 -5.57
C GLY A 133 27.75 16.48 -4.52
N VAL A 134 27.83 15.19 -4.38
CA VAL A 134 26.97 14.35 -3.54
C VAL A 134 27.81 13.53 -2.57
N ILE A 135 27.46 13.57 -1.30
CA ILE A 135 28.05 12.72 -0.28
C ILE A 135 27.10 11.55 -0.03
N THR A 136 27.65 10.34 -0.03
CA THR A 136 26.95 9.12 0.31
C THR A 136 27.05 8.84 1.81
N GLN A 137 25.94 8.66 2.49
CA GLN A 137 25.89 8.26 3.90
C GLN A 137 25.02 7.01 4.04
N SER A 138 25.27 6.23 5.09
CA SER A 138 24.48 5.04 5.40
C SER A 138 23.83 5.18 6.76
N LYS A 139 22.57 4.77 6.87
CA LYS A 139 21.82 4.65 8.13
C LYS A 139 21.14 3.29 8.22
N PRO A 140 20.87 2.78 9.45
CA PRO A 140 20.12 1.53 9.60
C PRO A 140 18.72 1.68 8.99
N ALA A 141 18.24 0.60 8.37
CA ALA A 141 16.89 0.53 7.84
C ALA A 141 15.85 0.57 8.97
N SER A 142 14.71 1.19 8.71
CA SER A 142 13.53 1.09 9.57
C SER A 142 12.55 0.11 8.94
N TYR A 143 12.10 -0.86 9.74
CA TYR A 143 11.17 -1.90 9.32
C TYR A 143 9.75 -1.58 9.77
N PHE A 144 8.80 -2.17 9.10
CA PHE A 144 7.37 -2.01 9.36
C PHE A 144 6.86 -3.16 10.23
N VAL A 145 6.31 -2.85 11.41
CA VAL A 145 5.83 -3.85 12.36
C VAL A 145 4.40 -3.56 12.80
N ASN A 146 3.67 -4.60 13.17
CA ASN A 146 2.36 -4.45 13.79
C ASN A 146 2.49 -4.20 15.32
N ALA A 147 1.37 -3.95 16.00
CA ALA A 147 1.31 -3.72 17.44
C ALA A 147 1.88 -4.90 18.29
N SER A 148 1.91 -6.11 17.75
CA SER A 148 2.48 -7.30 18.40
C SER A 148 3.98 -7.49 18.12
N GLY A 149 4.62 -6.60 17.36
CA GLY A 149 6.04 -6.65 17.00
C GLY A 149 6.40 -7.60 15.86
N TYR A 150 5.40 -8.07 15.08
CA TYR A 150 5.63 -8.89 13.88
C TYR A 150 5.87 -7.99 12.67
N TYR A 151 6.80 -8.40 11.80
CA TYR A 151 7.23 -7.62 10.65
C TYR A 151 6.27 -7.80 9.49
N VAL A 152 5.85 -6.69 8.88
CA VAL A 152 5.05 -6.70 7.66
C VAL A 152 5.90 -7.17 6.50
N MET A 153 5.39 -8.10 5.73
CA MET A 153 6.06 -8.68 4.58
C MET A 153 5.62 -7.99 3.27
N GLY A 154 6.57 -7.91 2.34
CA GLY A 154 6.33 -7.29 1.05
C GLY A 154 7.55 -7.34 0.16
N TRP A 155 7.66 -6.40 -0.76
CA TRP A 155 8.76 -6.28 -1.70
C TRP A 155 9.42 -4.91 -1.57
N ASN A 156 10.71 -4.90 -1.32
CA ASN A 156 11.49 -3.67 -1.23
C ASN A 156 11.94 -3.22 -2.64
N TYR A 157 11.91 -1.92 -2.89
CA TYR A 157 12.38 -1.35 -4.15
C TYR A 157 13.88 -1.14 -4.10
N ASN A 158 14.56 -1.60 -5.14
CA ASN A 158 15.99 -1.38 -5.32
C ASN A 158 16.18 -0.29 -6.40
N ALA A 159 16.75 0.83 -5.98
CA ALA A 159 16.99 1.98 -6.87
C ALA A 159 18.03 1.70 -7.96
N ASP A 160 18.99 0.79 -7.71
CA ASP A 160 20.05 0.46 -8.67
C ASP A 160 19.52 -0.41 -9.84
N SER A 161 18.57 -1.29 -9.56
CA SER A 161 17.93 -2.15 -10.58
C SER A 161 16.60 -1.60 -11.09
N GLU A 162 16.12 -0.47 -10.52
CA GLU A 162 14.81 0.12 -10.80
C GLU A 162 13.63 -0.88 -10.73
N ALA A 163 13.75 -1.86 -9.82
CA ALA A 163 12.80 -2.96 -9.69
C ALA A 163 12.54 -3.33 -8.23
N PHE A 164 11.38 -3.93 -7.98
CA PHE A 164 11.08 -4.54 -6.69
C PHE A 164 11.80 -5.88 -6.53
N SER A 165 12.14 -6.24 -5.28
CA SER A 165 12.71 -7.56 -4.97
C SER A 165 11.80 -8.68 -5.48
N SER A 166 12.38 -9.80 -5.89
CA SER A 166 11.61 -10.98 -6.34
C SER A 166 11.14 -11.87 -5.19
N SER A 167 11.75 -11.72 -4.02
CA SER A 167 11.44 -12.46 -2.80
C SER A 167 10.58 -11.62 -1.86
N LEU A 168 9.71 -12.31 -1.09
CA LEU A 168 8.96 -11.68 -0.02
C LEU A 168 9.88 -11.45 1.18
N GLU A 169 10.04 -10.20 1.60
CA GLU A 169 10.96 -9.77 2.64
C GLU A 169 10.26 -8.82 3.62
N PRO A 170 10.81 -8.62 4.83
CA PRO A 170 10.34 -7.57 5.71
C PRO A 170 10.42 -6.19 5.05
N VAL A 171 9.32 -5.47 5.09
CA VAL A 171 9.19 -4.17 4.42
C VAL A 171 10.05 -3.12 5.11
N VAL A 172 10.88 -2.43 4.32
CA VAL A 172 11.69 -1.30 4.73
C VAL A 172 10.98 0.00 4.34
N ILE A 173 10.70 0.85 5.32
CA ILE A 173 9.94 2.10 5.12
C ILE A 173 10.80 3.36 5.23
N SER A 174 12.11 3.24 5.15
CA SER A 174 13.02 4.37 5.21
C SER A 174 13.30 4.92 3.82
N PRO A 175 12.59 5.94 3.35
CA PRO A 175 12.94 6.60 2.10
C PRO A 175 14.27 7.35 2.26
N ASN A 176 14.96 7.57 1.17
CA ASN A 176 16.10 8.46 1.15
C ASN A 176 15.65 9.89 1.48
N GLU A 177 16.41 10.60 2.33
CA GLU A 177 16.13 12.02 2.64
C GLU A 177 16.31 12.92 1.42
N TYR A 178 17.20 12.49 0.53
CA TYR A 178 17.49 13.19 -0.71
C TYR A 178 17.54 12.20 -1.86
N THR A 179 17.11 12.64 -3.04
CA THR A 179 17.32 11.91 -4.28
C THR A 179 18.37 12.65 -5.12
N PRO A 180 19.32 11.94 -5.75
CA PRO A 180 20.15 12.55 -6.74
C PRO A 180 19.27 13.09 -7.88
N GLY A 181 19.74 14.13 -8.54
CA GLY A 181 19.13 14.59 -9.78
C GLY A 181 19.32 13.57 -10.91
N HIS A 182 18.97 14.00 -12.08
CA HIS A 182 19.25 13.28 -13.31
C HIS A 182 19.86 14.24 -14.33
N LEU A 183 20.98 13.85 -14.95
CA LEU A 183 21.59 14.60 -16.04
C LEU A 183 20.57 14.76 -17.18
N THR A 184 20.48 15.96 -17.74
CA THR A 184 19.67 16.20 -18.92
C THR A 184 20.27 15.51 -20.13
N THR A 185 19.57 14.53 -20.70
CA THR A 185 19.97 13.85 -21.93
C THR A 185 18.94 14.02 -23.05
N THR A 186 17.69 14.27 -22.69
CA THR A 186 16.60 14.46 -23.67
C THR A 186 15.74 15.65 -23.28
N MET A 187 15.38 16.46 -24.26
CA MET A 187 14.42 17.56 -24.11
C MET A 187 13.54 17.66 -25.33
N SER A 188 12.25 17.84 -25.11
CA SER A 188 11.31 18.22 -26.15
C SER A 188 10.67 19.57 -25.83
N PHE A 189 10.42 20.36 -26.86
CA PHE A 189 9.93 21.71 -26.75
C PHE A 189 8.67 21.91 -27.56
N LYS A 190 7.84 22.81 -27.10
CA LYS A 190 6.75 23.37 -27.89
C LYS A 190 6.80 24.90 -27.85
N GLY A 191 6.42 25.53 -28.93
CA GLY A 191 6.43 26.98 -28.95
C GLY A 191 6.02 27.56 -30.28
N ASN A 192 6.12 28.87 -30.36
CA ASN A 192 5.89 29.66 -31.58
C ASN A 192 7.00 30.69 -31.76
N ILE A 193 7.53 30.76 -32.97
CA ILE A 193 8.49 31.80 -33.38
C ILE A 193 7.73 32.80 -34.27
N PRO A 194 7.77 34.12 -33.97
CA PRO A 194 7.06 35.10 -34.76
C PRO A 194 7.55 35.13 -36.21
N ALA A 195 6.67 34.89 -37.18
CA ALA A 195 7.00 34.89 -38.63
C ALA A 195 7.50 36.23 -39.13
N ASP A 196 7.06 37.33 -38.51
CA ASP A 196 7.36 38.73 -38.85
C ASP A 196 8.56 39.29 -38.05
N ALA A 197 9.23 38.48 -37.23
CA ALA A 197 10.37 38.96 -36.48
C ALA A 197 11.51 39.40 -37.39
N THR A 198 12.05 40.59 -37.10
CA THR A 198 13.22 41.18 -37.76
C THR A 198 14.49 41.05 -36.94
N GLU A 199 14.33 40.83 -35.62
CA GLU A 199 15.43 40.65 -34.68
C GLU A 199 15.53 39.17 -34.22
N SER A 200 16.70 38.80 -33.73
CA SER A 200 16.90 37.45 -33.16
C SER A 200 16.02 37.23 -31.94
N GLN A 201 15.37 36.07 -31.86
CA GLN A 201 14.50 35.68 -30.77
C GLN A 201 15.27 34.81 -29.78
N LEU A 202 15.12 35.07 -28.47
CA LEU A 202 15.86 34.35 -27.40
C LEU A 202 14.91 33.62 -26.47
N LEU A 203 15.10 32.33 -26.35
CA LEU A 203 14.41 31.48 -25.37
C LEU A 203 15.42 30.93 -24.36
N LYS A 204 15.02 30.79 -23.09
CA LYS A 204 15.85 30.26 -22.02
C LYS A 204 15.16 29.08 -21.33
N PHE A 205 15.93 28.02 -21.06
CA PHE A 205 15.47 26.81 -20.42
C PHE A 205 16.52 26.32 -19.43
N GLY A 206 16.08 25.69 -18.32
CA GLY A 206 16.99 25.06 -17.34
C GLY A 206 17.39 23.66 -17.81
N VAL A 207 18.67 23.35 -17.73
CA VAL A 207 19.24 22.01 -17.95
C VAL A 207 20.11 21.63 -16.76
N TYR A 208 20.31 20.36 -16.54
CA TYR A 208 21.07 19.85 -15.39
C TYR A 208 22.28 19.06 -15.86
N ASP A 209 23.43 19.34 -15.23
CA ASP A 209 24.71 18.64 -15.49
C ASP A 209 24.82 17.32 -14.69
N GLY A 210 25.96 16.65 -14.81
CA GLY A 210 26.25 15.41 -14.09
C GLY A 210 26.46 15.56 -12.58
N ASP A 211 26.55 16.79 -12.07
CA ASP A 211 26.53 17.13 -10.65
C ASP A 211 25.17 17.64 -10.19
N TYR A 212 24.17 17.54 -11.05
CA TYR A 212 22.77 17.96 -10.86
C TYR A 212 22.63 19.47 -10.63
N THR A 213 23.62 20.24 -11.08
CA THR A 213 23.59 21.71 -11.05
C THR A 213 22.79 22.21 -12.25
N MET A 214 21.95 23.22 -12.00
CA MET A 214 21.15 23.82 -13.06
C MET A 214 21.98 24.85 -13.83
N HIS A 215 22.01 24.70 -15.14
CA HIS A 215 22.54 25.67 -16.11
C HIS A 215 21.40 26.22 -16.94
N ASN A 216 21.52 27.50 -17.37
CA ASN A 216 20.55 28.08 -18.31
C ASN A 216 21.01 27.83 -19.74
N MET A 217 20.24 27.03 -20.46
CA MET A 217 20.38 26.86 -21.91
C MET A 217 19.65 27.99 -22.62
N THR A 218 20.34 28.69 -23.51
CA THR A 218 19.80 29.74 -24.34
C THR A 218 19.69 29.26 -25.78
N MET A 219 18.52 29.41 -26.38
CA MET A 219 18.28 29.18 -27.80
C MET A 219 18.07 30.51 -28.47
N ARG A 220 18.99 30.90 -29.33
CA ARG A 220 18.91 32.11 -30.15
C ARG A 220 18.45 31.75 -31.55
N TRP A 221 17.27 32.19 -31.91
CA TRP A 221 16.67 32.00 -33.23
C TRP A 221 16.94 33.23 -34.09
N THR A 222 17.68 33.07 -35.19
CA THR A 222 18.00 34.13 -36.15
C THR A 222 17.43 33.76 -37.48
N LYS A 223 16.59 34.64 -38.05
CA LYS A 223 15.98 34.45 -39.36
C LYS A 223 17.06 34.52 -40.45
N THR A 224 16.99 33.61 -41.40
CA THR A 224 17.90 33.60 -42.56
C THR A 224 17.24 34.32 -43.77
N ASP A 225 18.02 34.57 -44.82
CA ASP A 225 17.52 35.13 -46.07
C ASP A 225 16.60 34.15 -46.82
N ASN A 226 16.64 32.88 -46.47
CA ASN A 226 15.76 31.87 -47.05
C ASN A 226 14.35 31.92 -46.41
N THR A 227 13.33 31.74 -47.25
CA THR A 227 11.93 31.77 -46.79
C THR A 227 11.66 30.72 -45.72
N ASN A 228 11.05 31.14 -44.60
CA ASN A 228 10.67 30.30 -43.47
C ASN A 228 11.81 29.47 -42.86
N THR A 229 13.04 29.96 -42.97
CA THR A 229 14.23 29.24 -42.45
C THR A 229 14.91 30.08 -41.35
N TRP A 230 15.27 29.39 -40.28
CA TRP A 230 15.90 29.96 -39.09
C TRP A 230 17.15 29.19 -38.71
N ASN A 231 18.13 29.92 -38.22
CA ASN A 231 19.31 29.37 -37.57
C ASN A 231 19.14 29.43 -36.04
N VAL A 232 19.27 28.29 -35.38
CA VAL A 232 19.19 28.17 -33.92
C VAL A 232 20.58 27.95 -33.37
N GLU A 233 21.08 28.94 -32.67
CA GLU A 233 22.33 28.84 -31.90
C GLU A 233 22.01 28.51 -30.43
N ILE A 234 22.70 27.52 -29.87
CA ILE A 234 22.51 27.09 -28.51
C ILE A 234 23.73 27.49 -27.68
N GLY A 235 23.49 28.20 -26.60
CA GLY A 235 24.49 28.58 -25.60
C GLY A 235 24.13 28.07 -24.23
N LEU A 236 25.11 27.88 -23.39
CA LEU A 236 24.96 27.51 -21.98
C LEU A 236 25.67 28.56 -21.11
N ASP A 237 25.17 28.76 -19.88
CA ASP A 237 25.83 29.59 -18.88
C ASP A 237 26.75 28.77 -17.94
N GLY A 238 27.38 29.42 -16.96
CA GLY A 238 28.12 28.75 -15.91
C GLY A 238 29.43 28.09 -16.33
N GLY A 239 30.02 28.49 -17.48
CA GLY A 239 31.26 27.92 -18.01
C GLY A 239 31.07 26.65 -18.82
N ALA A 240 29.84 26.18 -19.00
CA ALA A 240 29.51 25.11 -19.93
C ALA A 240 29.46 25.64 -21.37
N ASN A 241 29.89 24.85 -22.33
CA ASN A 241 29.93 25.22 -23.73
C ASN A 241 29.23 24.14 -24.61
N VAL A 242 28.58 24.59 -25.67
CA VAL A 242 28.03 23.70 -26.70
C VAL A 242 29.03 23.60 -27.83
N THR A 243 29.48 22.38 -28.11
CA THR A 243 30.46 22.12 -29.17
C THR A 243 29.78 21.95 -30.54
N SER A 244 28.45 21.83 -30.55
CA SER A 244 27.65 21.65 -31.77
C SER A 244 27.39 23.00 -32.44
N GLY A 245 27.47 23.02 -33.77
CA GLY A 245 27.17 24.20 -34.56
C GLY A 245 25.68 24.62 -34.55
N THR A 246 25.35 25.56 -35.39
CA THR A 246 24.00 26.07 -35.58
C THR A 246 23.05 24.98 -36.13
N ILE A 247 21.84 24.90 -35.59
CA ILE A 247 20.77 24.00 -36.08
C ILE A 247 19.92 24.81 -37.09
N GLU A 248 19.82 24.33 -38.35
CA GLU A 248 18.93 24.89 -39.34
C GLU A 248 17.51 24.38 -39.13
N VAL A 249 16.56 25.26 -38.94
CA VAL A 249 15.14 24.97 -38.76
C VAL A 249 14.35 25.56 -39.91
N GLN A 250 13.50 24.75 -40.54
CA GLN A 250 12.65 25.18 -41.65
C GLN A 250 11.19 24.84 -41.38
N PHE A 251 10.29 25.79 -41.71
CA PHE A 251 8.84 25.62 -41.59
C PHE A 251 8.18 25.54 -42.99
N ASP A 252 7.06 24.80 -43.04
CA ASP A 252 6.22 24.74 -44.23
C ASP A 252 5.28 25.96 -44.38
N GLU A 253 4.48 25.99 -45.44
CA GLU A 253 3.48 27.04 -45.67
C GLU A 253 2.36 27.03 -44.64
N ASN A 254 2.18 25.93 -43.91
CA ASN A 254 1.22 25.78 -42.81
C ASN A 254 1.83 26.11 -41.44
N ALA A 255 3.00 26.74 -41.41
CA ALA A 255 3.76 27.11 -40.21
C ALA A 255 4.21 25.92 -39.34
N ARG A 256 4.29 24.72 -39.92
CA ARG A 256 4.79 23.53 -39.22
C ARG A 256 6.24 23.30 -39.57
N MET A 257 7.02 22.81 -38.58
CA MET A 257 8.43 22.48 -38.79
C MET A 257 8.57 21.25 -39.71
N ILE A 258 9.45 21.35 -40.69
CA ILE A 258 9.84 20.27 -41.61
C ILE A 258 11.30 19.89 -41.48
N LYS A 259 12.16 20.76 -40.95
CA LYS A 259 13.55 20.46 -40.57
C LYS A 259 13.85 21.01 -39.19
N PRO A 260 14.63 20.27 -38.38
CA PRO A 260 15.09 18.90 -38.58
C PRO A 260 13.90 17.91 -38.51
N ALA A 261 13.96 16.83 -39.31
CA ALA A 261 12.89 15.82 -39.35
C ALA A 261 12.91 14.88 -38.11
N ALA A 262 13.95 14.93 -37.34
CA ALA A 262 14.14 14.14 -36.10
C ALA A 262 14.84 15.02 -35.06
N ALA A 263 14.81 14.52 -33.79
CA ALA A 263 15.54 15.16 -32.73
C ALA A 263 17.02 15.33 -33.06
N THR A 264 17.58 16.50 -32.75
CA THR A 264 18.97 16.84 -33.01
C THR A 264 19.78 16.70 -31.74
N THR A 265 20.87 15.93 -31.81
CA THR A 265 21.78 15.76 -30.67
C THR A 265 22.85 16.88 -30.69
N ILE A 266 22.98 17.57 -29.56
CA ILE A 266 24.04 18.53 -29.30
C ILE A 266 25.06 17.93 -28.33
N ALA A 267 26.35 18.17 -28.59
CA ALA A 267 27.41 17.84 -27.66
C ALA A 267 27.65 19.02 -26.72
N VAL A 268 27.66 18.74 -25.44
CA VAL A 268 27.81 19.73 -24.36
C VAL A 268 29.05 19.40 -23.57
N ASP A 269 29.90 20.38 -23.34
CA ASP A 269 30.97 20.35 -22.36
C ASP A 269 30.51 21.14 -21.13
N TRP A 270 30.25 20.42 -20.03
CA TRP A 270 29.76 21.03 -18.79
C TRP A 270 30.83 21.80 -18.01
N GLY A 271 32.07 21.87 -18.52
CA GLY A 271 33.22 22.29 -17.75
C GLY A 271 33.74 21.16 -16.85
N ASN A 272 34.84 21.38 -16.16
CA ASN A 272 35.43 20.37 -15.25
C ASN A 272 35.73 19.00 -15.90
N GLY A 273 35.92 18.95 -17.23
CA GLY A 273 36.23 17.71 -17.94
C GLY A 273 35.02 16.74 -18.11
N LYS A 274 33.82 17.19 -17.85
CA LYS A 274 32.59 16.41 -18.04
C LYS A 274 31.94 16.81 -19.37
N ALA A 275 31.69 15.84 -20.22
CA ALA A 275 30.99 16.03 -21.47
C ALA A 275 29.70 15.19 -21.49
N GLY A 276 28.71 15.63 -22.22
CA GLY A 276 27.43 14.96 -22.39
C GLY A 276 26.79 15.27 -23.72
N ASN A 277 25.77 14.53 -24.07
CA ASN A 277 24.97 14.77 -25.24
C ASN A 277 23.51 15.03 -24.83
N ILE A 278 22.91 16.05 -25.41
CA ILE A 278 21.48 16.34 -25.21
C ILE A 278 20.77 16.18 -26.55
N SER A 279 19.75 15.37 -26.58
CA SER A 279 18.85 15.22 -27.73
C SER A 279 17.70 16.22 -27.62
N LEU A 280 17.61 17.14 -28.58
CA LEU A 280 16.62 18.20 -28.62
C LEU A 280 15.56 17.90 -29.68
N ASP A 281 14.32 17.77 -29.27
CA ASP A 281 13.18 17.65 -30.17
C ASP A 281 12.48 19.01 -30.28
N LEU A 282 12.58 19.62 -31.45
CA LEU A 282 11.98 20.92 -31.78
C LEU A 282 10.72 20.77 -32.61
N SER A 283 10.26 19.55 -32.94
CA SER A 283 9.18 19.27 -33.92
C SER A 283 7.84 19.94 -33.60
N HIS A 284 7.62 20.35 -32.35
CA HIS A 284 6.40 21.01 -31.90
C HIS A 284 6.50 22.54 -31.89
N PHE A 285 7.51 23.14 -32.53
CA PHE A 285 7.55 24.57 -32.82
C PHE A 285 6.72 24.91 -34.07
N THR A 286 6.12 26.06 -34.00
CA THR A 286 5.34 26.66 -35.11
C THR A 286 5.86 28.05 -35.43
N GLN A 287 5.49 28.57 -36.63
CA GLN A 287 5.86 29.90 -37.08
C GLN A 287 4.62 30.71 -37.50
N TYR A 288 3.92 31.26 -36.51
CA TYR A 288 2.79 32.16 -36.75
C TYR A 288 3.16 33.62 -36.45
N ALA A 289 2.48 34.59 -37.07
CA ALA A 289 2.63 36.01 -36.79
C ALA A 289 2.01 36.39 -35.42
N THR A 290 2.52 35.81 -34.35
CA THR A 290 2.10 36.01 -32.96
C THR A 290 3.33 36.18 -32.08
N HIS A 291 3.14 36.27 -30.75
CA HIS A 291 4.25 36.46 -29.82
C HIS A 291 5.18 35.25 -29.77
N LEU A 292 6.46 35.52 -29.45
CA LEU A 292 7.44 34.52 -29.10
C LEU A 292 6.94 33.74 -27.88
N GLN A 293 6.87 32.45 -28.01
CA GLN A 293 6.52 31.55 -26.92
C GLN A 293 7.33 30.26 -27.01
N GLY A 294 7.84 29.80 -25.89
CA GLY A 294 8.52 28.50 -25.81
C GLY A 294 8.39 27.91 -24.43
N SER A 295 8.12 26.64 -24.36
CA SER A 295 8.10 25.88 -23.13
C SER A 295 8.67 24.47 -23.34
N VAL A 296 9.25 23.92 -22.28
CA VAL A 296 9.66 22.51 -22.26
C VAL A 296 8.39 21.66 -22.20
N LEU A 297 8.25 20.74 -23.14
CA LEU A 297 7.17 19.76 -23.16
C LEU A 297 7.52 18.55 -22.30
N ASN A 298 8.74 18.06 -22.45
CA ASN A 298 9.29 16.96 -21.64
C ASN A 298 10.80 17.15 -21.47
N GLN A 299 11.31 16.76 -20.32
CA GLN A 299 12.72 16.78 -19.95
C GLN A 299 13.01 15.67 -18.95
N ASP A 300 14.07 14.91 -19.15
CA ASP A 300 14.54 13.88 -18.21
C ASP A 300 15.44 14.47 -17.10
N GLY A 301 16.11 15.58 -17.36
CA GLY A 301 16.96 16.28 -16.40
C GLY A 301 16.21 16.80 -15.18
N LYS A 302 16.74 16.55 -14.00
CA LYS A 302 16.20 17.03 -12.72
C LYS A 302 17.33 17.39 -11.78
N GLY A 303 17.13 18.47 -11.03
CA GLY A 303 18.05 18.83 -9.96
C GLY A 303 17.93 17.90 -8.76
N PHE A 304 18.80 18.15 -7.80
CA PHE A 304 18.77 17.45 -6.52
C PHE A 304 17.46 17.73 -5.78
N GLY A 305 16.85 16.69 -5.19
CA GLY A 305 15.57 16.79 -4.50
C GLY A 305 15.68 16.39 -3.04
N SER A 306 15.02 17.15 -2.14
CA SER A 306 14.79 16.77 -0.75
C SER A 306 13.44 16.07 -0.59
N LEU A 307 13.33 15.13 0.33
CA LEU A 307 12.08 14.44 0.64
C LEU A 307 11.04 15.45 1.16
N VAL A 308 9.88 15.51 0.54
CA VAL A 308 8.75 16.36 0.94
C VAL A 308 7.74 15.55 1.73
N SER A 309 7.35 14.39 1.21
CA SER A 309 6.33 13.53 1.83
C SER A 309 6.46 12.09 1.35
N THR A 310 5.80 11.20 2.08
CA THR A 310 5.58 9.82 1.64
C THR A 310 4.07 9.57 1.56
N ALA A 311 3.64 8.81 0.56
CA ALA A 311 2.22 8.47 0.38
C ALA A 311 2.07 7.05 -0.16
N TRP A 312 1.05 6.36 0.32
CA TRP A 312 0.65 5.06 -0.21
C TRP A 312 -0.27 5.24 -1.41
N ASP A 313 -0.08 4.41 -2.41
CA ASP A 313 -1.03 4.31 -3.51
C ASP A 313 -2.06 3.19 -3.26
N SER A 314 -3.08 3.12 -4.13
CA SER A 314 -4.15 2.11 -4.04
C SER A 314 -3.67 0.67 -4.33
N LYS A 315 -2.43 0.49 -4.75
CA LYS A 315 -1.79 -0.80 -5.01
C LYS A 315 -0.86 -1.25 -3.87
N GLY A 316 -0.86 -0.50 -2.75
CA GLY A 316 -0.03 -0.80 -1.59
C GLY A 316 1.45 -0.49 -1.78
N VAL A 317 1.78 0.43 -2.70
CA VAL A 317 3.14 0.93 -2.89
C VAL A 317 3.33 2.21 -2.10
N LEU A 318 4.37 2.27 -1.27
CA LEU A 318 4.81 3.49 -0.61
C LEU A 318 5.70 4.29 -1.56
N ASN A 319 5.27 5.48 -1.92
CA ASN A 319 6.00 6.40 -2.78
C ASN A 319 6.60 7.56 -1.97
N ALA A 320 7.86 7.86 -2.17
CA ALA A 320 8.53 9.03 -1.65
C ALA A 320 8.48 10.16 -2.69
N VAL A 321 7.93 11.30 -2.31
CA VAL A 321 7.79 12.49 -3.18
C VAL A 321 8.85 13.49 -2.79
N TYR A 322 9.61 13.95 -3.79
CA TYR A 322 10.75 14.85 -3.61
C TYR A 322 10.45 16.25 -4.18
N SER A 323 11.18 17.25 -3.68
CA SER A 323 11.04 18.66 -4.07
C SER A 323 11.33 18.94 -5.56
N ASN A 324 12.08 18.05 -6.22
CA ASN A 324 12.36 18.12 -7.65
C ASN A 324 11.24 17.48 -8.52
N GLY A 325 10.10 17.13 -7.91
CA GLY A 325 8.97 16.46 -8.57
C GLY A 325 9.20 14.98 -8.88
N ALA A 326 10.28 14.38 -8.41
CA ALA A 326 10.47 12.93 -8.51
C ALA A 326 9.57 12.21 -7.51
N SER A 327 8.95 11.11 -7.95
CA SER A 327 8.23 10.17 -7.09
C SER A 327 8.89 8.81 -7.24
N ILE A 328 9.50 8.33 -6.17
CA ILE A 328 10.28 7.09 -6.17
C ILE A 328 9.60 6.08 -5.25
N PRO A 329 9.27 4.88 -5.73
CA PRO A 329 8.74 3.83 -4.88
C PRO A 329 9.79 3.40 -3.85
N VAL A 330 9.35 3.08 -2.63
CA VAL A 330 10.21 2.64 -1.53
C VAL A 330 10.02 1.15 -1.30
N CYS A 331 8.78 0.74 -1.17
CA CYS A 331 8.40 -0.64 -0.91
C CYS A 331 6.95 -0.87 -1.32
N LYS A 332 6.55 -2.13 -1.32
CA LYS A 332 5.20 -2.58 -1.62
C LYS A 332 4.79 -3.64 -0.58
N VAL A 333 3.62 -3.47 0.04
CA VAL A 333 3.09 -4.44 1.00
C VAL A 333 2.47 -5.63 0.28
N ALA A 334 2.64 -6.82 0.86
CA ALA A 334 2.02 -8.05 0.36
C ALA A 334 0.60 -8.19 0.92
N VAL A 335 -0.34 -8.59 0.06
CA VAL A 335 -1.71 -8.93 0.45
C VAL A 335 -1.95 -10.40 0.14
N ALA A 336 -2.34 -11.18 1.15
CA ALA A 336 -2.72 -12.57 0.97
C ALA A 336 -4.23 -12.68 0.76
N GLN A 337 -4.64 -13.45 -0.24
CA GLN A 337 -6.03 -13.82 -0.47
C GLN A 337 -6.23 -15.28 -0.11
N VAL A 338 -7.30 -15.56 0.62
CA VAL A 338 -7.66 -16.89 1.09
C VAL A 338 -9.06 -17.23 0.58
N GLN A 339 -9.25 -18.45 0.12
CA GLN A 339 -10.50 -18.88 -0.48
C GLN A 339 -11.67 -18.87 0.52
N ILE A 340 -11.45 -19.42 1.72
CA ILE A 340 -12.44 -19.52 2.80
C ILE A 340 -11.85 -18.90 4.08
N PRO A 341 -11.87 -17.56 4.21
CA PRO A 341 -11.19 -16.88 5.32
C PRO A 341 -11.76 -17.22 6.70
N ASN A 342 -13.04 -17.65 6.77
CA ASN A 342 -13.68 -18.02 8.02
C ASN A 342 -13.15 -19.34 8.64
N MET A 343 -12.33 -20.09 7.91
CA MET A 343 -11.68 -21.32 8.37
C MET A 343 -10.22 -21.12 8.81
N MET A 344 -9.74 -19.88 8.81
CA MET A 344 -8.44 -19.55 9.38
C MET A 344 -8.47 -19.61 10.90
N GLU A 345 -7.37 -20.04 11.51
CA GLU A 345 -7.23 -20.11 12.96
C GLU A 345 -6.85 -18.74 13.54
N ALA A 346 -7.57 -18.29 14.56
CA ALA A 346 -7.27 -17.01 15.20
C ALA A 346 -6.16 -17.15 16.21
N VAL A 347 -5.21 -16.23 16.16
CA VAL A 347 -4.08 -16.10 17.08
C VAL A 347 -4.16 -14.75 17.80
N SER A 348 -3.50 -14.62 18.94
CA SER A 348 -3.44 -13.36 19.70
C SER A 348 -2.96 -12.19 18.82
N GLY A 349 -3.49 -10.97 19.07
CA GLY A 349 -3.10 -9.78 18.34
C GLY A 349 -3.85 -9.55 17.03
N ASN A 350 -5.08 -10.04 16.91
CA ASN A 350 -5.92 -9.95 15.71
C ASN A 350 -5.25 -10.53 14.45
N MET A 351 -4.48 -11.58 14.66
CA MET A 351 -3.80 -12.32 13.60
C MET A 351 -4.49 -13.65 13.35
N PHE A 352 -4.27 -14.18 12.17
CA PHE A 352 -4.78 -15.47 11.73
C PHE A 352 -3.62 -16.33 11.24
N GLU A 353 -3.69 -17.60 11.54
CA GLU A 353 -2.83 -18.63 10.97
C GLU A 353 -3.55 -19.38 9.87
N TYR A 354 -2.82 -19.75 8.83
CA TYR A 354 -3.40 -20.50 7.73
C TYR A 354 -3.69 -21.94 8.17
N SER A 355 -4.90 -22.40 7.87
CA SER A 355 -5.31 -23.80 8.04
C SER A 355 -5.62 -24.40 6.67
N GLU A 356 -5.32 -25.66 6.46
CA GLU A 356 -5.63 -26.39 5.20
C GLU A 356 -7.12 -26.33 4.85
N ASN A 357 -7.98 -26.24 5.87
CA ASN A 357 -9.42 -26.10 5.68
C ASN A 357 -9.85 -24.74 5.05
N ALA A 358 -8.96 -23.75 5.09
CA ALA A 358 -9.20 -22.42 4.50
C ALA A 358 -9.09 -22.42 2.96
N GLY A 359 -8.68 -23.53 2.34
CA GLY A 359 -8.52 -23.66 0.89
C GLY A 359 -7.26 -22.99 0.39
N ASN A 360 -7.24 -22.56 -0.86
CA ASN A 360 -6.06 -21.95 -1.47
C ASN A 360 -5.71 -20.60 -0.83
N LEU A 361 -4.44 -20.43 -0.52
CA LEU A 361 -3.86 -19.15 -0.08
C LEU A 361 -2.88 -18.66 -1.15
N GLU A 362 -3.08 -17.44 -1.61
CA GLU A 362 -2.24 -16.80 -2.61
C GLU A 362 -1.78 -15.43 -2.10
N VAL A 363 -0.46 -15.20 -2.14
CA VAL A 363 0.10 -13.87 -1.88
C VAL A 363 0.10 -13.09 -3.18
N VAL A 364 -0.70 -12.05 -3.23
CA VAL A 364 -1.02 -11.28 -4.44
C VAL A 364 -0.20 -10.00 -4.47
N ASP A 365 0.42 -9.74 -5.61
CA ASP A 365 0.91 -8.43 -5.96
C ASP A 365 -0.23 -7.61 -6.60
N LEU A 366 -0.76 -6.63 -5.86
CA LEU A 366 -1.85 -5.78 -6.30
C LEU A 366 -1.50 -4.90 -7.52
N GLN A 367 -0.21 -4.74 -7.81
CA GLN A 367 0.24 -4.00 -9.00
C GLN A 367 0.20 -4.87 -10.26
N ALA A 368 0.57 -6.15 -10.13
CA ALA A 368 0.62 -7.11 -11.24
C ALA A 368 -0.72 -7.77 -11.53
N THR A 369 -1.56 -7.95 -10.51
CA THR A 369 -2.82 -8.70 -10.61
C THR A 369 -4.02 -7.75 -10.68
N ARG A 370 -4.95 -8.01 -11.59
CA ARG A 370 -6.22 -7.28 -11.65
C ARG A 370 -7.16 -7.80 -10.56
N THR A 371 -7.08 -7.22 -9.38
CA THR A 371 -7.98 -7.51 -8.26
C THR A 371 -8.82 -6.28 -7.93
N GLU A 372 -10.01 -6.50 -7.38
CA GLU A 372 -10.84 -5.42 -6.82
C GLU A 372 -10.34 -4.95 -5.45
N THR A 373 -9.34 -5.64 -4.89
CA THR A 373 -8.75 -5.30 -3.59
C THR A 373 -7.80 -4.12 -3.75
N THR A 374 -7.96 -3.12 -2.89
CA THR A 374 -7.08 -1.95 -2.81
C THR A 374 -6.58 -1.75 -1.38
N VAL A 375 -5.41 -1.14 -1.27
CA VAL A 375 -4.83 -0.70 0.01
C VAL A 375 -4.99 0.81 0.10
N GLU A 376 -5.49 1.30 1.23
CA GLU A 376 -5.69 2.71 1.47
C GLU A 376 -4.82 3.18 2.63
N GLY A 377 -3.91 4.10 2.36
CA GLY A 377 -3.05 4.72 3.38
C GLY A 377 -3.80 5.74 4.25
N GLY A 378 -3.39 5.87 5.51
CA GLY A 378 -4.03 6.75 6.48
C GLY A 378 -5.45 6.31 6.85
N LYS A 379 -5.74 5.02 6.73
CA LYS A 379 -7.02 4.43 7.12
C LYS A 379 -6.81 3.14 7.89
N LEU A 380 -7.72 2.87 8.83
CA LEU A 380 -7.78 1.62 9.59
C LEU A 380 -9.14 0.97 9.44
N GLU A 381 -9.15 -0.36 9.40
CA GLU A 381 -10.38 -1.13 9.42
C GLU A 381 -10.88 -1.28 10.86
N ASN A 382 -12.06 -0.71 11.15
CA ASN A 382 -12.73 -0.87 12.44
C ASN A 382 -13.25 -2.30 12.60
N SER A 383 -13.55 -2.67 13.83
CA SER A 383 -14.29 -3.91 14.13
C SER A 383 -15.61 -3.97 13.33
N ASN A 384 -15.98 -5.16 12.86
CA ASN A 384 -17.27 -5.39 12.22
C ASN A 384 -18.40 -5.72 13.21
N VAL A 385 -18.19 -5.41 14.50
CA VAL A 385 -19.17 -5.60 15.58
C VAL A 385 -20.14 -4.42 15.62
N SER A 386 -21.44 -4.70 15.67
CA SER A 386 -22.48 -3.72 15.96
C SER A 386 -22.91 -3.83 17.43
N LEU A 387 -22.71 -2.79 18.23
CA LEU A 387 -23.10 -2.78 19.65
C LEU A 387 -24.61 -3.00 19.82
N GLU A 388 -25.44 -2.41 18.96
CA GLU A 388 -26.89 -2.52 19.03
C GLU A 388 -27.34 -3.99 18.86
N GLU A 389 -26.74 -4.67 17.88
CA GLU A 389 -27.01 -6.09 17.63
C GLU A 389 -26.51 -6.96 18.79
N GLU A 390 -25.30 -6.73 19.29
CA GLU A 390 -24.73 -7.52 20.40
C GLU A 390 -25.51 -7.35 21.70
N PHE A 391 -25.95 -6.13 22.04
CA PHE A 391 -26.81 -5.92 23.22
C PHE A 391 -28.17 -6.61 23.08
N THR A 392 -28.76 -6.59 21.91
CA THR A 392 -30.01 -7.31 21.63
C THR A 392 -29.80 -8.82 21.79
N ASN A 393 -28.72 -9.35 21.22
CA ASN A 393 -28.34 -10.76 21.35
C ASN A 393 -28.04 -11.13 22.81
N MET A 394 -27.38 -10.25 23.57
CA MET A 394 -27.11 -10.45 24.99
C MET A 394 -28.40 -10.60 25.80
N VAL A 395 -29.37 -9.71 25.63
CA VAL A 395 -30.66 -9.77 26.37
C VAL A 395 -31.44 -11.05 26.02
N THR A 396 -31.46 -11.41 24.73
CA THR A 396 -32.18 -12.62 24.29
C THR A 396 -31.52 -13.90 24.81
N THR A 397 -30.18 -13.96 24.77
CA THR A 397 -29.41 -15.11 25.28
C THR A 397 -29.50 -15.23 26.81
N GLN A 398 -29.47 -14.09 27.55
CA GLN A 398 -29.69 -14.10 29.00
C GLN A 398 -31.06 -14.63 29.38
N ARG A 399 -32.13 -14.27 28.65
CA ARG A 399 -33.48 -14.79 28.87
C ARG A 399 -33.52 -16.27 28.58
N ALA A 400 -32.90 -16.74 27.50
CA ALA A 400 -32.83 -18.16 27.15
C ALA A 400 -32.05 -18.98 28.21
N TYR A 401 -30.93 -18.43 28.71
CA TYR A 401 -30.16 -19.01 29.82
C TYR A 401 -31.03 -19.16 31.06
N SER A 402 -31.73 -18.10 31.49
CA SER A 402 -32.61 -18.11 32.66
C SER A 402 -33.75 -19.13 32.50
N SER A 403 -34.30 -19.25 31.28
CA SER A 403 -35.31 -20.28 30.97
C SER A 403 -34.79 -21.71 31.11
N SER A 404 -33.53 -21.93 30.65
CA SER A 404 -32.85 -23.23 30.78
C SER A 404 -32.54 -23.59 32.24
N VAL A 405 -32.17 -22.57 33.07
CA VAL A 405 -32.00 -22.73 34.51
C VAL A 405 -33.29 -23.10 35.19
N ASN A 406 -34.41 -22.43 34.87
CA ASN A 406 -35.73 -22.75 35.43
C ASN A 406 -36.16 -24.20 35.05
N ALA A 407 -35.94 -24.61 33.81
CA ALA A 407 -36.22 -25.97 33.36
C ALA A 407 -35.37 -27.01 34.17
N PHE A 408 -34.09 -26.71 34.39
CA PHE A 408 -33.18 -27.53 35.17
C PHE A 408 -33.66 -27.65 36.64
N THR A 409 -34.03 -26.55 37.29
CA THR A 409 -34.54 -26.58 38.67
C THR A 409 -35.81 -27.39 38.79
N THR A 410 -36.76 -27.21 37.85
CA THR A 410 -38.01 -28.00 37.83
C THR A 410 -37.73 -29.50 37.68
N VAL A 411 -36.81 -29.89 36.79
CA VAL A 411 -36.39 -31.30 36.62
C VAL A 411 -35.74 -31.83 37.93
N ASN A 412 -34.92 -31.02 38.57
CA ASN A 412 -34.28 -31.41 39.84
C ASN A 412 -35.30 -31.60 40.95
N GLU A 413 -36.29 -30.70 41.07
CA GLU A 413 -37.40 -30.83 42.03
C GLU A 413 -38.23 -32.12 41.78
N MET A 414 -38.54 -32.41 40.52
CA MET A 414 -39.24 -33.63 40.13
C MET A 414 -38.44 -34.88 40.51
N VAL A 415 -37.16 -34.87 40.34
CA VAL A 415 -36.26 -36.01 40.73
C VAL A 415 -36.24 -36.18 42.24
N GLN A 416 -36.12 -35.07 43.01
CA GLN A 416 -36.17 -35.12 44.47
C GLN A 416 -37.49 -35.65 44.99
N GLU A 417 -38.63 -35.23 44.41
CA GLU A 417 -39.95 -35.71 44.78
C GLU A 417 -40.10 -37.20 44.45
N ALA A 418 -39.63 -37.62 43.29
CA ALA A 418 -39.64 -39.05 42.93
C ALA A 418 -38.81 -39.92 43.90
N ILE A 419 -37.68 -39.43 44.38
CA ILE A 419 -36.86 -40.10 45.39
C ILE A 419 -37.58 -40.14 46.73
N SER A 420 -38.26 -39.05 47.14
CA SER A 420 -39.01 -39.01 48.40
C SER A 420 -40.23 -39.95 48.47
N ILE A 421 -40.77 -40.31 47.30
CA ILE A 421 -41.87 -41.29 47.20
C ILE A 421 -41.34 -42.72 47.30
N LEU A 422 -40.07 -42.94 46.97
CA LEU A 422 -39.42 -44.30 47.03
C LEU A 422 -38.78 -44.63 48.37
N THR A 423 -38.65 -43.64 49.25
CA THR A 423 -38.18 -43.81 50.63
C THR A 423 -39.35 -43.75 51.62
#